data_b6f24c1c51d8b9bff8fd9a95eb62922a
#
_entry.id   b6f24c1c51d8b9bff8fd9a95eb62922a
#
_cell.length_a   1.000
_cell.length_b   1.000
_cell.length_c   1.000
_cell.angle_alpha   90.00
_cell.angle_beta   90.00
_cell.angle_gamma   90.00
#
_symmetry.space_group_name_H-M   'P 1'
#
loop_
_entity.id
_entity.type
_entity.pdbx_description
1 polymer ?
#
loop_
_entity_poly.entity_id
_entity_poly.type
_entity_poly.pdbx_seq_one_letter_code
_entity_poly.pdbx_strand_id
1 'polypeptide(L)'
;MHVFPNALIQFAMLGFAIAGVAAVTALGYQSMAPTGQWFGRAFCGLPLGSKQIALTFDDGPNDPHTLNLLEVLAKHNVHATFFLIGKYARQRPDIAQAIAKNGHVIGNHTFTHPLLTVQPNSRIRRQILDCRNAITGAVGEHSNLFRPPWGGRRPGTFRIIRELGLEPIMWNVTGYDWNAPSAEFIEQKVSRKIRAGDVVLLHDGSHAAFGADRSKTVQATDRLIAKYKNEGYDFVTIPEMMRRVTIV
;
A
#
# COMPACT_ATOMS: atom_id res chain seq x y z
N MET A 1 -10.32 -26.03 -57.65
CA MET A 1 -10.49 -24.66 -57.13
C MET A 1 -11.01 -24.72 -55.72
N HIS A 2 -10.13 -24.97 -54.73
CA HIS A 2 -10.44 -24.98 -53.28
C HIS A 2 -9.28 -24.35 -52.54
N VAL A 3 -9.28 -23.03 -52.38
CA VAL A 3 -8.17 -22.32 -51.72
C VAL A 3 -8.65 -21.41 -50.57
N PHE A 4 -9.94 -21.41 -50.14
CA PHE A 4 -10.46 -20.44 -49.18
C PHE A 4 -10.87 -20.89 -47.77
N PRO A 5 -10.81 -22.17 -47.34
CA PRO A 5 -11.08 -22.44 -45.93
C PRO A 5 -9.93 -22.10 -44.98
N ASN A 6 -8.68 -22.13 -45.45
CA ASN A 6 -7.52 -21.93 -44.57
C ASN A 6 -7.31 -20.51 -44.09
N ALA A 7 -7.60 -19.48 -44.91
CA ALA A 7 -7.40 -18.08 -44.54
C ALA A 7 -8.41 -17.68 -43.44
N LEU A 8 -9.66 -18.04 -43.54
CA LEU A 8 -10.69 -17.71 -42.55
C LEU A 8 -10.40 -18.34 -41.18
N ILE A 9 -9.92 -19.60 -41.20
CA ILE A 9 -9.51 -20.31 -39.98
C ILE A 9 -8.28 -19.63 -39.37
N GLN A 10 -7.30 -19.22 -40.17
CA GLN A 10 -6.12 -18.51 -39.69
C GLN A 10 -6.47 -17.13 -39.06
N PHE A 11 -7.38 -16.37 -39.70
CA PHE A 11 -7.87 -15.12 -39.12
C PHE A 11 -8.63 -15.32 -37.81
N ALA A 12 -9.46 -16.38 -37.73
CA ALA A 12 -10.15 -16.71 -36.48
C ALA A 12 -9.17 -17.14 -35.38
N MET A 13 -8.20 -17.98 -35.67
CA MET A 13 -7.16 -18.40 -34.73
C MET A 13 -6.32 -17.20 -34.23
N LEU A 14 -5.93 -16.29 -35.14
CA LEU A 14 -5.24 -15.06 -34.79
C LEU A 14 -6.10 -14.17 -33.87
N GLY A 15 -7.38 -14.03 -34.17
CA GLY A 15 -8.33 -13.29 -33.34
C GLY A 15 -8.45 -13.85 -31.93
N PHE A 16 -8.56 -15.19 -31.79
CA PHE A 16 -8.57 -15.85 -30.49
C PHE A 16 -7.25 -15.70 -29.73
N ALA A 17 -6.11 -15.78 -30.42
CA ALA A 17 -4.80 -15.56 -29.81
C ALA A 17 -4.66 -14.14 -29.26
N ILE A 18 -5.03 -13.13 -30.05
CA ILE A 18 -5.02 -11.71 -29.63
C ILE A 18 -5.94 -11.48 -28.44
N ALA A 19 -7.17 -12.02 -28.48
CA ALA A 19 -8.12 -11.90 -27.37
C ALA A 19 -7.60 -12.59 -26.11
N GLY A 20 -6.96 -13.75 -26.23
CA GLY A 20 -6.33 -14.45 -25.12
C GLY A 20 -5.20 -13.65 -24.48
N VAL A 21 -4.31 -13.08 -25.28
CA VAL A 21 -3.22 -12.20 -24.80
C VAL A 21 -3.78 -10.97 -24.11
N ALA A 22 -4.79 -10.32 -24.70
CA ALA A 22 -5.43 -9.15 -24.10
C ALA A 22 -6.08 -9.46 -22.75
N ALA A 23 -6.77 -10.61 -22.65
CA ALA A 23 -7.38 -11.05 -21.39
C ALA A 23 -6.34 -11.33 -20.30
N VAL A 24 -5.25 -12.03 -20.62
CA VAL A 24 -4.16 -12.33 -19.67
C VAL A 24 -3.49 -11.02 -19.21
N THR A 25 -3.23 -10.09 -20.13
CA THR A 25 -2.65 -8.78 -19.82
C THR A 25 -3.57 -7.99 -18.91
N ALA A 26 -4.87 -7.93 -19.19
CA ALA A 26 -5.86 -7.24 -18.38
C ALA A 26 -5.97 -7.85 -16.97
N LEU A 27 -5.99 -9.19 -16.87
CA LEU A 27 -6.00 -9.89 -15.57
C LEU A 27 -4.70 -9.61 -14.79
N GLY A 28 -3.54 -9.67 -15.43
CA GLY A 28 -2.25 -9.35 -14.83
C GLY A 28 -2.21 -7.90 -14.31
N TYR A 29 -2.67 -6.95 -15.13
CA TYR A 29 -2.80 -5.55 -14.72
C TYR A 29 -3.72 -5.41 -13.51
N GLN A 30 -4.92 -5.98 -13.54
CA GLN A 30 -5.88 -5.90 -12.42
C GLN A 30 -5.38 -6.61 -11.15
N SER A 31 -4.48 -7.58 -11.29
CA SER A 31 -3.87 -8.26 -10.15
C SER A 31 -2.82 -7.41 -9.43
N MET A 32 -2.20 -6.44 -10.09
CA MET A 32 -1.08 -5.67 -9.54
C MET A 32 -1.34 -4.16 -9.49
N ALA A 33 -2.19 -3.60 -10.36
CA ALA A 33 -2.46 -2.17 -10.40
C ALA A 33 -3.19 -1.69 -9.14
N PRO A 34 -2.64 -0.73 -8.36
CA PRO A 34 -3.21 -0.32 -7.07
C PRO A 34 -4.67 0.13 -7.16
N THR A 35 -5.05 0.78 -8.24
CA THR A 35 -6.41 1.29 -8.48
C THR A 35 -7.33 0.29 -9.17
N GLY A 36 -6.86 -0.93 -9.50
CA GLY A 36 -7.69 -1.97 -10.10
C GLY A 36 -8.77 -2.47 -9.14
N GLN A 37 -10.02 -2.63 -9.59
CA GLN A 37 -11.17 -2.97 -8.75
C GLN A 37 -11.90 -4.27 -9.18
N TRP A 38 -11.39 -4.98 -10.20
CA TRP A 38 -12.08 -6.19 -10.73
C TRP A 38 -12.20 -7.31 -9.70
N PHE A 39 -11.23 -7.44 -8.81
CA PHE A 39 -11.23 -8.50 -7.77
C PHE A 39 -11.84 -8.05 -6.44
N GLY A 40 -12.58 -6.95 -6.46
CA GLY A 40 -13.23 -6.33 -5.32
C GLY A 40 -12.75 -4.90 -5.07
N ARG A 41 -13.55 -4.16 -4.31
CA ARG A 41 -13.24 -2.77 -3.97
C ARG A 41 -12.12 -2.72 -2.93
N ALA A 42 -11.23 -1.73 -3.07
CA ALA A 42 -10.26 -1.32 -2.08
C ALA A 42 -10.29 0.20 -1.95
N PHE A 43 -10.03 0.71 -0.77
CA PHE A 43 -9.89 2.14 -0.59
C PHE A 43 -8.55 2.61 -1.17
N CYS A 44 -8.57 3.57 -2.08
CA CYS A 44 -7.38 4.12 -2.74
C CYS A 44 -7.23 5.64 -2.55
N GLY A 45 -8.22 6.29 -1.91
CA GLY A 45 -8.29 7.74 -1.75
C GLY A 45 -9.71 8.27 -1.90
N LEU A 46 -9.86 9.57 -1.78
CA LEU A 46 -11.13 10.28 -1.93
C LEU A 46 -11.33 10.74 -3.38
N PRO A 47 -12.59 11.01 -3.82
CA PRO A 47 -12.86 11.79 -4.99
C PRO A 47 -12.22 13.19 -4.92
N LEU A 48 -11.96 13.81 -6.06
CA LEU A 48 -11.38 15.14 -6.15
C LEU A 48 -12.24 16.17 -5.36
N GLY A 49 -11.56 17.06 -4.61
CA GLY A 49 -12.21 18.16 -3.91
C GLY A 49 -11.86 18.32 -2.43
N SER A 50 -11.32 17.30 -1.79
CA SER A 50 -10.85 17.38 -0.41
C SER A 50 -9.35 17.68 -0.39
N LYS A 51 -8.91 18.83 0.13
CA LYS A 51 -7.47 19.15 0.31
C LYS A 51 -6.81 18.29 1.38
N GLN A 52 -6.99 16.98 1.31
CA GLN A 52 -6.40 16.01 2.23
C GLN A 52 -5.41 15.10 1.52
N ILE A 53 -4.36 14.71 2.23
CA ILE A 53 -3.35 13.75 1.80
C ILE A 53 -3.18 12.74 2.93
N ALA A 54 -3.22 11.43 2.60
CA ALA A 54 -2.83 10.40 3.54
C ALA A 54 -1.42 9.89 3.20
N LEU A 55 -0.46 10.14 4.09
CA LEU A 55 0.86 9.50 4.01
C LEU A 55 0.77 8.09 4.59
N THR A 56 1.27 7.13 3.84
CA THR A 56 1.30 5.73 4.28
C THR A 56 2.69 5.13 4.05
N PHE A 57 3.14 4.33 5.01
CA PHE A 57 4.47 3.71 5.00
C PHE A 57 4.33 2.19 5.14
N ASP A 58 4.99 1.45 4.27
CA ASP A 58 4.97 -0.01 4.23
C ASP A 58 6.32 -0.61 4.68
N ASP A 59 6.30 -1.91 5.01
CA ASP A 59 7.47 -2.75 5.30
C ASP A 59 8.17 -2.52 6.65
N GLY A 60 7.71 -1.59 7.48
CA GLY A 60 8.22 -1.40 8.83
C GLY A 60 7.76 -2.47 9.86
N PRO A 61 8.13 -2.33 11.15
CA PRO A 61 9.04 -1.30 11.68
C PRO A 61 10.49 -1.57 11.28
N ASN A 62 11.31 -0.52 11.21
CA ASN A 62 12.70 -0.57 10.77
C ASN A 62 13.59 0.39 11.60
N ASP A 63 14.74 -0.06 12.02
CA ASP A 63 15.68 0.71 12.84
C ASP A 63 16.87 1.21 11.98
N PRO A 64 17.24 2.50 12.03
CA PRO A 64 16.66 3.59 12.84
C PRO A 64 15.55 4.37 12.11
N HIS A 65 15.24 4.02 10.85
CA HIS A 65 14.51 4.89 9.93
C HIS A 65 13.05 5.12 10.30
N THR A 66 12.36 4.12 10.89
CA THR A 66 11.00 4.35 11.42
C THR A 66 11.03 5.39 12.54
N LEU A 67 11.99 5.33 13.47
CA LEU A 67 12.11 6.30 14.56
C LEU A 67 12.42 7.72 14.02
N ASN A 68 13.36 7.84 13.10
CA ASN A 68 13.68 9.13 12.45
C ASN A 68 12.46 9.70 11.70
N LEU A 69 11.65 8.83 11.10
CA LEU A 69 10.41 9.24 10.44
C LEU A 69 9.36 9.74 11.44
N LEU A 70 9.25 9.13 12.62
CA LEU A 70 8.37 9.60 13.68
C LEU A 70 8.78 11.01 14.17
N GLU A 71 10.08 11.29 14.25
CA GLU A 71 10.58 12.66 14.59
C GLU A 71 10.16 13.69 13.53
N VAL A 72 10.28 13.35 12.25
CA VAL A 72 9.83 14.23 11.14
C VAL A 72 8.31 14.46 11.21
N LEU A 73 7.52 13.43 11.42
CA LEU A 73 6.07 13.54 11.53
C LEU A 73 5.66 14.41 12.74
N ALA A 74 6.32 14.21 13.89
CA ALA A 74 6.11 15.01 15.11
C ALA A 74 6.48 16.48 14.90
N LYS A 75 7.63 16.78 14.27
CA LYS A 75 8.08 18.13 13.91
C LYS A 75 6.98 18.91 13.16
N HIS A 76 6.27 18.23 12.30
CA HIS A 76 5.21 18.83 11.49
C HIS A 76 3.82 18.70 12.11
N ASN A 77 3.65 18.06 13.26
CA ASN A 77 2.35 17.71 13.84
C ASN A 77 1.44 17.00 12.81
N VAL A 78 1.94 15.90 12.26
CA VAL A 78 1.25 15.08 11.24
C VAL A 78 1.16 13.64 11.72
N HIS A 79 -0.03 13.05 11.60
CA HIS A 79 -0.22 11.62 11.80
C HIS A 79 -0.27 10.88 10.46
N ALA A 80 0.24 9.65 10.45
CA ALA A 80 0.33 8.80 9.26
C ALA A 80 -0.20 7.39 9.54
N THR A 81 -0.27 6.55 8.49
CA THR A 81 -0.63 5.13 8.63
C THR A 81 0.54 4.25 8.21
N PHE A 82 0.93 3.31 9.07
CA PHE A 82 2.03 2.38 8.87
C PHE A 82 1.49 0.96 8.68
N PHE A 83 1.81 0.33 7.56
CA PHE A 83 1.45 -1.08 7.30
C PHE A 83 2.65 -1.97 7.65
N LEU A 84 2.60 -2.58 8.83
CA LEU A 84 3.73 -3.29 9.39
C LEU A 84 3.77 -4.76 8.94
N ILE A 85 4.99 -5.24 8.65
CA ILE A 85 5.28 -6.66 8.50
C ILE A 85 5.36 -7.31 9.88
N GLY A 86 4.52 -8.32 10.12
CA GLY A 86 4.38 -8.92 11.44
C GLY A 86 5.67 -9.51 12.03
N LYS A 87 6.55 -10.09 11.21
CA LYS A 87 7.85 -10.60 11.67
C LYS A 87 8.70 -9.49 12.30
N TYR A 88 8.67 -8.27 11.75
CA TYR A 88 9.43 -7.14 12.26
C TYR A 88 8.74 -6.47 13.45
N ALA A 89 7.41 -6.39 13.46
CA ALA A 89 6.66 -5.95 14.64
C ALA A 89 6.92 -6.86 15.86
N ARG A 90 7.06 -8.17 15.65
CA ARG A 90 7.44 -9.13 16.69
C ARG A 90 8.90 -9.00 17.11
N GLN A 91 9.80 -8.69 16.18
CA GLN A 91 11.23 -8.51 16.43
C GLN A 91 11.54 -7.21 17.19
N ARG A 92 10.81 -6.14 16.89
CA ARG A 92 10.98 -4.79 17.46
C ARG A 92 9.62 -4.22 17.93
N PRO A 93 9.04 -4.82 18.98
CA PRO A 93 7.77 -4.36 19.55
C PRO A 93 7.90 -2.93 20.13
N ASP A 94 9.06 -2.52 20.55
CA ASP A 94 9.37 -1.18 21.03
C ASP A 94 9.13 -0.11 19.96
N ILE A 95 9.51 -0.36 18.69
CA ILE A 95 9.28 0.58 17.58
C ILE A 95 7.80 0.59 17.20
N ALA A 96 7.12 -0.57 17.16
CA ALA A 96 5.68 -0.62 16.94
C ALA A 96 4.91 0.16 18.03
N GLN A 97 5.33 0.04 19.30
CA GLN A 97 4.79 0.85 20.40
C GLN A 97 5.04 2.35 20.22
N ALA A 98 6.24 2.73 19.74
CA ALA A 98 6.54 4.13 19.45
C ALA A 98 5.61 4.70 18.38
N ILE A 99 5.34 3.97 17.29
CA ILE A 99 4.37 4.35 16.26
C ILE A 99 3.00 4.63 16.90
N ALA A 100 2.47 3.67 17.69
CA ALA A 100 1.15 3.80 18.33
C ALA A 100 1.09 4.96 19.35
N LYS A 101 2.12 5.09 20.22
CA LYS A 101 2.20 6.14 21.25
C LYS A 101 2.26 7.55 20.68
N ASN A 102 2.79 7.71 19.46
CA ASN A 102 2.79 8.98 18.74
C ASN A 102 1.51 9.24 17.93
N GLY A 103 0.44 8.46 18.15
CA GLY A 103 -0.87 8.69 17.55
C GLY A 103 -1.00 8.24 16.08
N HIS A 104 -0.03 7.50 15.55
CA HIS A 104 -0.12 6.95 14.20
C HIS A 104 -0.96 5.68 14.17
N VAL A 105 -1.55 5.39 13.00
CA VAL A 105 -2.34 4.18 12.79
C VAL A 105 -1.45 3.05 12.27
N ILE A 106 -1.65 1.85 12.82
CA ILE A 106 -0.94 0.64 12.38
C ILE A 106 -1.90 -0.25 11.62
N GLY A 107 -1.56 -0.60 10.37
CA GLY A 107 -2.24 -1.59 9.53
C GLY A 107 -1.43 -2.88 9.38
N ASN A 108 -2.10 -3.91 8.89
CA ASN A 108 -1.54 -5.24 8.65
C ASN A 108 -0.93 -5.34 7.25
N HIS A 109 0.34 -5.75 7.15
CA HIS A 109 1.04 -5.98 5.87
C HIS A 109 1.51 -7.42 5.68
N THR A 110 0.76 -8.38 6.24
CA THR A 110 1.11 -9.80 6.32
C THR A 110 2.30 -10.08 7.27
N PHE A 111 2.52 -11.36 7.61
CA PHE A 111 3.56 -11.71 8.57
C PHE A 111 4.96 -11.72 7.95
N THR A 112 5.12 -12.23 6.72
CA THR A 112 6.42 -12.37 6.03
C THR A 112 6.47 -11.75 4.64
N HIS A 113 5.48 -10.94 4.26
CA HIS A 113 5.40 -10.24 2.98
C HIS A 113 5.40 -11.17 1.73
N PRO A 114 4.59 -12.25 1.67
CA PRO A 114 4.54 -13.10 0.47
C PRO A 114 3.71 -12.45 -0.64
N LEU A 115 4.03 -12.75 -1.91
CA LEU A 115 3.17 -12.39 -3.04
C LEU A 115 1.86 -13.18 -2.98
N LEU A 116 0.74 -12.52 -2.66
CA LEU A 116 -0.54 -13.16 -2.38
C LEU A 116 -1.20 -13.77 -3.62
N THR A 117 -0.85 -13.31 -4.82
CA THR A 117 -1.41 -13.81 -6.08
C THR A 117 -1.16 -15.31 -6.30
N VAL A 118 -0.06 -15.83 -5.74
CA VAL A 118 0.35 -17.24 -5.88
C VAL A 118 0.15 -18.05 -4.59
N GLN A 119 -0.43 -17.47 -3.53
CA GLN A 119 -0.61 -18.18 -2.27
C GLN A 119 -1.97 -18.89 -2.19
N PRO A 120 -2.05 -20.08 -1.60
CA PRO A 120 -3.35 -20.72 -1.29
C PRO A 120 -4.10 -19.92 -0.19
N ASN A 121 -5.43 -20.03 -0.18
CA ASN A 121 -6.29 -19.27 0.74
C ASN A 121 -5.92 -19.49 2.23
N SER A 122 -5.58 -20.71 2.61
CA SER A 122 -5.16 -21.05 3.97
C SER A 122 -3.89 -20.30 4.39
N ARG A 123 -2.92 -20.15 3.46
CA ARG A 123 -1.69 -19.40 3.74
C ARG A 123 -1.94 -17.90 3.80
N ILE A 124 -2.82 -17.35 2.94
CA ILE A 124 -3.23 -15.93 3.02
C ILE A 124 -3.83 -15.65 4.40
N ARG A 125 -4.78 -16.47 4.88
CA ARG A 125 -5.40 -16.32 6.20
C ARG A 125 -4.37 -16.38 7.32
N ARG A 126 -3.47 -17.37 7.29
CA ARG A 126 -2.40 -17.51 8.29
C ARG A 126 -1.50 -16.27 8.33
N GLN A 127 -1.03 -15.80 7.17
CA GLN A 127 -0.19 -14.62 7.07
C GLN A 127 -0.82 -13.36 7.68
N ILE A 128 -2.13 -13.19 7.47
CA ILE A 128 -2.89 -12.07 8.04
C ILE A 128 -3.05 -12.23 9.56
N LEU A 129 -3.44 -13.41 10.02
CA LEU A 129 -3.67 -13.68 11.45
C LEU A 129 -2.38 -13.62 12.26
N ASP A 130 -1.27 -14.20 11.76
CA ASP A 130 0.04 -14.16 12.42
C ASP A 130 0.56 -12.71 12.53
N CYS A 131 0.33 -11.88 11.52
CA CYS A 131 0.66 -10.46 11.57
C CYS A 131 -0.22 -9.71 12.58
N ARG A 132 -1.52 -9.95 12.59
CA ARG A 132 -2.45 -9.39 13.59
C ARG A 132 -1.98 -9.71 15.01
N ASN A 133 -1.68 -10.98 15.27
CA ASN A 133 -1.21 -11.42 16.59
C ASN A 133 0.10 -10.74 17.00
N ALA A 134 1.03 -10.56 16.05
CA ALA A 134 2.29 -9.86 16.31
C ALA A 134 2.06 -8.38 16.65
N ILE A 135 1.19 -7.68 15.90
CA ILE A 135 0.85 -6.28 16.17
C ILE A 135 0.12 -6.16 17.52
N THR A 136 -0.92 -6.97 17.76
CA THR A 136 -1.66 -6.94 19.04
C THR A 136 -0.76 -7.25 20.22
N GLY A 137 0.17 -8.21 20.08
CA GLY A 137 1.14 -8.53 21.12
C GLY A 137 2.13 -7.39 21.42
N ALA A 138 2.41 -6.55 20.43
CA ALA A 138 3.29 -5.39 20.59
C ALA A 138 2.57 -4.17 21.19
N VAL A 139 1.36 -3.84 20.69
CA VAL A 139 0.70 -2.56 21.02
C VAL A 139 -0.63 -2.70 21.77
N GLY A 140 -1.08 -3.92 22.05
CA GLY A 140 -2.32 -4.20 22.79
C GLY A 140 -3.59 -4.18 21.92
N GLU A 141 -3.54 -3.58 20.75
CA GLU A 141 -4.69 -3.45 19.83
C GLU A 141 -4.26 -3.61 18.37
N HIS A 142 -5.20 -3.66 17.45
CA HIS A 142 -4.94 -3.63 16.02
C HIS A 142 -6.04 -2.84 15.28
N SER A 143 -5.67 -2.19 14.20
CA SER A 143 -6.65 -1.58 13.30
C SER A 143 -7.24 -2.63 12.35
N ASN A 144 -8.38 -2.30 11.76
CA ASN A 144 -9.01 -3.12 10.73
C ASN A 144 -8.44 -2.90 9.32
N LEU A 145 -7.27 -2.26 9.18
CA LEU A 145 -6.67 -1.94 7.89
C LEU A 145 -5.71 -3.06 7.42
N PHE A 146 -5.77 -3.36 6.15
CA PHE A 146 -4.88 -4.32 5.50
C PHE A 146 -4.37 -3.79 4.16
N ARG A 147 -3.08 -3.92 3.92
CA ARG A 147 -2.51 -3.66 2.59
C ARG A 147 -1.83 -4.93 2.07
N PRO A 148 -2.20 -5.43 0.87
CA PRO A 148 -1.54 -6.59 0.30
C PRO A 148 -0.11 -6.24 -0.16
N PRO A 149 0.90 -7.09 0.12
CA PRO A 149 2.24 -6.98 -0.41
C PRO A 149 2.25 -6.72 -1.93
N TRP A 150 3.04 -5.75 -2.39
CA TRP A 150 3.13 -5.24 -3.78
C TRP A 150 1.78 -4.81 -4.38
N GLY A 151 0.72 -4.67 -3.59
CA GLY A 151 -0.64 -4.53 -4.08
C GLY A 151 -1.18 -5.80 -4.73
N GLY A 152 -0.47 -6.91 -4.61
CA GLY A 152 -0.75 -8.17 -5.29
C GLY A 152 -2.02 -8.87 -4.79
N ARG A 153 -2.97 -9.12 -5.69
CA ARG A 153 -4.24 -9.78 -5.38
C ARG A 153 -4.75 -10.63 -6.55
N ARG A 154 -5.57 -11.62 -6.23
CA ARG A 154 -6.28 -12.46 -7.17
C ARG A 154 -7.76 -12.54 -6.80
N PRO A 155 -8.62 -13.09 -7.66
CA PRO A 155 -10.02 -13.32 -7.29
C PRO A 155 -10.15 -13.98 -5.92
N GLY A 156 -11.00 -13.43 -5.05
CA GLY A 156 -11.23 -13.91 -3.68
C GLY A 156 -10.26 -13.38 -2.61
N THR A 157 -9.13 -12.73 -2.95
CA THR A 157 -8.20 -12.17 -1.94
C THR A 157 -8.90 -11.16 -1.03
N PHE A 158 -9.59 -10.18 -1.60
CA PHE A 158 -10.29 -9.15 -0.80
C PHE A 158 -11.48 -9.71 -0.03
N ARG A 159 -12.13 -10.78 -0.53
CA ARG A 159 -13.14 -11.49 0.25
C ARG A 159 -12.55 -12.09 1.53
N ILE A 160 -11.41 -12.79 1.41
CA ILE A 160 -10.70 -13.35 2.58
C ILE A 160 -10.33 -12.26 3.59
N ILE A 161 -9.84 -11.12 3.12
CA ILE A 161 -9.47 -9.98 3.97
C ILE A 161 -10.69 -9.49 4.75
N ARG A 162 -11.85 -9.31 4.08
CA ARG A 162 -13.10 -8.86 4.71
C ARG A 162 -13.71 -9.90 5.65
N GLU A 163 -13.64 -11.19 5.32
CA GLU A 163 -14.06 -12.28 6.21
C GLU A 163 -13.26 -12.27 7.53
N LEU A 164 -12.05 -11.72 7.52
CA LEU A 164 -11.21 -11.53 8.71
C LEU A 164 -11.46 -10.18 9.40
N GLY A 165 -12.48 -9.41 8.98
CA GLY A 165 -12.83 -8.11 9.55
C GLY A 165 -11.87 -6.98 9.17
N LEU A 166 -11.14 -7.12 8.05
CA LEU A 166 -10.18 -6.13 7.59
C LEU A 166 -10.65 -5.43 6.32
N GLU A 167 -10.28 -4.17 6.16
CA GLU A 167 -10.54 -3.36 4.97
C GLU A 167 -9.30 -3.26 4.08
N PRO A 168 -9.40 -3.61 2.79
CA PRO A 168 -8.29 -3.48 1.86
C PRO A 168 -7.97 -2.01 1.56
N ILE A 169 -6.73 -1.60 1.82
CA ILE A 169 -6.22 -0.25 1.55
C ILE A 169 -5.14 -0.32 0.48
N MET A 170 -5.30 0.47 -0.57
CA MET A 170 -4.34 0.62 -1.64
C MET A 170 -3.79 2.06 -1.65
N TRP A 171 -3.27 2.49 -2.79
CA TRP A 171 -2.74 3.85 -3.00
C TRP A 171 -3.00 4.29 -4.43
N ASN A 172 -2.87 5.56 -4.70
CA ASN A 172 -2.95 6.14 -6.05
C ASN A 172 -1.69 6.96 -6.42
N VAL A 173 -0.85 7.28 -5.44
CA VAL A 173 0.45 7.93 -5.65
C VAL A 173 1.56 7.13 -5.00
N THR A 174 2.72 7.00 -5.66
CA THR A 174 3.93 6.38 -5.08
C THR A 174 5.18 7.19 -5.42
N GLY A 175 6.10 7.26 -4.47
CA GLY A 175 7.39 7.91 -4.60
C GLY A 175 8.48 7.05 -5.26
N TYR A 176 8.24 5.74 -5.46
CA TYR A 176 9.24 4.77 -5.93
C TYR A 176 10.52 4.79 -5.07
N ASP A 177 10.35 4.97 -3.77
CA ASP A 177 11.39 5.24 -2.79
C ASP A 177 12.27 4.04 -2.45
N TRP A 178 11.81 2.81 -2.73
CA TRP A 178 12.58 1.59 -2.46
C TRP A 178 13.90 1.47 -3.25
N ASN A 179 14.04 2.21 -4.35
CA ASN A 179 15.25 2.27 -5.18
C ASN A 179 15.55 3.68 -5.68
N ALA A 180 15.13 4.70 -4.93
CA ALA A 180 15.33 6.10 -5.33
C ALA A 180 16.81 6.51 -5.23
N PRO A 181 17.32 7.27 -6.21
CA PRO A 181 18.68 7.80 -6.15
C PRO A 181 18.83 8.91 -5.10
N SER A 182 17.76 9.68 -4.80
CA SER A 182 17.80 10.78 -3.84
C SER A 182 16.41 11.09 -3.27
N ALA A 183 16.35 11.90 -2.21
CA ALA A 183 15.12 12.42 -1.64
C ALA A 183 14.36 13.33 -2.62
N GLU A 184 15.08 14.12 -3.43
CA GLU A 184 14.51 14.98 -4.47
C GLU A 184 13.78 14.19 -5.54
N PHE A 185 14.31 13.02 -5.91
CA PHE A 185 13.65 12.12 -6.85
C PHE A 185 12.29 11.67 -6.31
N ILE A 186 12.23 11.25 -5.04
CA ILE A 186 10.99 10.83 -4.38
C ILE A 186 9.99 11.98 -4.36
N GLU A 187 10.43 13.16 -3.90
CA GLU A 187 9.61 14.37 -3.86
C GLU A 187 9.03 14.71 -5.24
N GLN A 188 9.86 14.70 -6.29
CA GLN A 188 9.40 14.97 -7.65
C GLN A 188 8.39 13.93 -8.16
N LYS A 189 8.60 12.64 -7.86
CA LYS A 189 7.67 11.56 -8.28
C LYS A 189 6.31 11.71 -7.64
N VAL A 190 6.27 12.02 -6.35
CA VAL A 190 5.02 12.30 -5.62
C VAL A 190 4.39 13.57 -6.16
N SER A 191 5.13 14.69 -6.22
CA SER A 191 4.61 16.00 -6.60
C SER A 191 4.04 16.07 -8.02
N ARG A 192 4.51 15.24 -8.94
CA ARG A 192 3.96 15.18 -10.32
C ARG A 192 2.55 14.58 -10.38
N LYS A 193 2.14 13.81 -9.37
CA LYS A 193 0.89 13.03 -9.42
C LYS A 193 -0.07 13.37 -8.31
N ILE A 194 0.41 13.91 -7.18
CA ILE A 194 -0.41 14.15 -6.00
C ILE A 194 -1.54 15.14 -6.26
N ARG A 195 -2.71 14.79 -5.79
CA ARG A 195 -3.93 15.60 -5.85
C ARG A 195 -4.63 15.55 -4.50
N ALA A 196 -5.59 16.41 -4.31
CA ALA A 196 -6.47 16.38 -3.16
C ALA A 196 -7.21 15.04 -3.03
N GLY A 197 -7.12 14.43 -1.87
CA GLY A 197 -7.75 13.14 -1.59
C GLY A 197 -6.85 11.91 -1.80
N ASP A 198 -5.58 12.11 -2.15
CA ASP A 198 -4.68 11.01 -2.49
C ASP A 198 -4.13 10.26 -1.28
N VAL A 199 -3.93 8.96 -1.47
CA VAL A 199 -3.15 8.07 -0.59
C VAL A 199 -1.77 7.88 -1.20
N VAL A 200 -0.74 8.32 -0.49
CA VAL A 200 0.66 8.24 -0.91
C VAL A 200 1.33 7.01 -0.28
N LEU A 201 1.91 6.16 -1.13
CA LEU A 201 2.74 5.03 -0.71
C LEU A 201 4.20 5.43 -0.68
N LEU A 202 4.82 5.24 0.48
CA LEU A 202 6.25 5.26 0.76
C LEU A 202 6.61 4.04 1.61
N HIS A 203 7.89 3.86 1.96
CA HIS A 203 8.36 2.74 2.77
C HIS A 203 9.28 3.22 3.89
N ASP A 204 8.98 2.79 5.12
CA ASP A 204 9.86 3.00 6.26
C ASP A 204 10.79 1.79 6.51
N GLY A 205 10.49 0.65 5.86
CA GLY A 205 11.25 -0.58 5.93
C GLY A 205 11.53 -1.24 4.59
N SER A 206 11.88 -2.53 4.65
CA SER A 206 12.06 -3.40 3.49
C SER A 206 11.70 -4.84 3.81
N HIS A 207 10.88 -5.46 2.97
CA HIS A 207 10.55 -6.88 3.11
C HIS A 207 11.77 -7.81 2.97
N ALA A 208 12.81 -7.38 2.24
CA ALA A 208 14.01 -8.17 1.97
C ALA A 208 14.97 -8.21 3.16
N ALA A 209 15.13 -7.08 3.88
CA ALA A 209 16.08 -6.97 4.97
C ALA A 209 15.59 -5.98 6.04
N PHE A 210 15.70 -6.37 7.32
CA PHE A 210 15.61 -5.46 8.45
C PHE A 210 16.85 -4.55 8.47
N GLY A 211 16.69 -3.26 8.82
CA GLY A 211 17.78 -2.29 8.82
C GLY A 211 18.09 -1.69 7.44
N ALA A 212 17.23 -1.91 6.43
CA ALA A 212 17.42 -1.30 5.12
C ALA A 212 17.40 0.23 5.20
N ASP A 213 18.32 0.89 4.47
CA ASP A 213 18.40 2.35 4.45
C ASP A 213 17.14 2.97 3.82
N ARG A 214 16.49 3.84 4.61
CA ARG A 214 15.33 4.65 4.22
C ARG A 214 15.53 6.14 4.53
N SER A 215 16.79 6.55 4.70
CA SER A 215 17.15 7.95 4.97
C SER A 215 16.59 8.92 3.91
N LYS A 216 16.57 8.51 2.65
CA LYS A 216 16.01 9.30 1.54
C LYS A 216 14.49 9.44 1.66
N THR A 217 13.80 8.40 2.09
CA THR A 217 12.35 8.45 2.37
C THR A 217 12.05 9.42 3.51
N VAL A 218 12.82 9.35 4.60
CA VAL A 218 12.69 10.27 5.75
C VAL A 218 12.85 11.73 5.30
N GLN A 219 13.94 12.04 4.55
CA GLN A 219 14.20 13.39 4.03
C GLN A 219 13.11 13.87 3.05
N ALA A 220 12.65 12.99 2.14
CA ALA A 220 11.59 13.33 1.20
C ALA A 220 10.26 13.60 1.91
N THR A 221 9.96 12.85 2.97
CA THR A 221 8.75 13.06 3.79
C THR A 221 8.75 14.43 4.44
N ASP A 222 9.89 14.88 5.03
CA ASP A 222 10.03 16.21 5.62
C ASP A 222 9.69 17.32 4.59
N ARG A 223 10.27 17.22 3.40
CA ARG A 223 10.04 18.19 2.31
C ARG A 223 8.60 18.17 1.79
N LEU A 224 8.04 16.98 1.58
CA LEU A 224 6.66 16.83 1.10
C LEU A 224 5.66 17.45 2.08
N ILE A 225 5.82 17.19 3.39
CA ILE A 225 4.93 17.74 4.40
C ILE A 225 5.04 19.27 4.43
N ALA A 226 6.27 19.81 4.48
CA ALA A 226 6.48 21.26 4.48
C ALA A 226 5.85 21.94 3.27
N LYS A 227 6.07 21.38 2.06
CA LYS A 227 5.52 21.89 0.81
C LYS A 227 3.99 21.92 0.82
N TYR A 228 3.35 20.76 1.06
CA TYR A 228 1.89 20.66 0.92
C TYR A 228 1.12 21.32 2.05
N LYS A 229 1.69 21.44 3.26
CA LYS A 229 1.12 22.30 4.31
C LYS A 229 1.10 23.77 3.88
N ASN A 230 2.18 24.26 3.28
CA ASN A 230 2.24 25.63 2.75
C ASN A 230 1.22 25.86 1.59
N GLU A 231 0.86 24.81 0.86
CA GLU A 231 -0.18 24.84 -0.18
C GLU A 231 -1.60 24.65 0.39
N GLY A 232 -1.75 24.54 1.71
CA GLY A 232 -3.03 24.44 2.43
C GLY A 232 -3.65 23.04 2.38
N TYR A 233 -2.82 21.99 2.30
CA TYR A 233 -3.27 20.61 2.44
C TYR A 233 -3.23 20.13 3.90
N ASP A 234 -4.23 19.36 4.30
CA ASP A 234 -4.27 18.63 5.56
C ASP A 234 -3.71 17.23 5.38
N PHE A 235 -2.81 16.83 6.29
CA PHE A 235 -2.36 15.44 6.36
C PHE A 235 -3.21 14.67 7.37
N VAL A 236 -3.78 13.54 6.93
CA VAL A 236 -4.69 12.73 7.72
C VAL A 236 -4.31 11.25 7.66
N THR A 237 -4.72 10.48 8.67
CA THR A 237 -4.62 9.03 8.65
C THR A 237 -5.68 8.40 7.72
N ILE A 238 -5.48 7.14 7.31
CA ILE A 238 -6.48 6.42 6.49
C ILE A 238 -7.86 6.38 7.16
N PRO A 239 -8.02 6.04 8.47
CA PRO A 239 -9.35 6.07 9.10
C PRO A 239 -9.99 7.45 9.10
N GLU A 240 -9.23 8.54 9.28
CA GLU A 240 -9.74 9.90 9.21
C GLU A 240 -10.23 10.25 7.80
N MET A 241 -9.46 9.87 6.79
CA MET A 241 -9.84 10.06 5.39
C MET A 241 -11.10 9.27 5.04
N MET A 242 -11.21 8.02 5.48
CA MET A 242 -12.38 7.16 5.21
C MET A 242 -13.67 7.64 5.87
N ARG A 243 -13.61 8.21 7.08
CA ARG A 243 -14.81 8.73 7.77
C ARG A 243 -15.56 9.78 6.96
N ARG A 244 -14.88 10.55 6.14
CA ARG A 244 -15.52 11.57 5.29
C ARG A 244 -16.28 11.02 4.10
N VAL A 245 -16.00 9.78 3.66
CA VAL A 245 -16.77 9.11 2.59
C VAL A 245 -18.16 8.72 3.07
N THR A 246 -18.33 8.48 4.36
CA THR A 246 -19.58 7.97 4.95
C THR A 246 -20.59 9.09 5.23
N ILE A 247 -20.22 10.36 5.11
CA ILE A 247 -21.04 11.53 5.45
C ILE A 247 -21.69 12.17 4.20
N VAL A 248 -21.42 11.65 3.00
CA VAL A 248 -22.04 12.05 1.72
C VAL A 248 -22.96 10.93 1.22
#